data_62bf875f0bc694eaf6551d490b629575
#
_entry.id   62bf875f0bc694eaf6551d490b629575
#
_cell.length_a   1.000
_cell.length_b   1.000
_cell.length_c   1.000
_cell.angle_alpha   90.00
_cell.angle_beta   90.00
_cell.angle_gamma   90.00
#
_symmetry.space_group_name_H-M   'P 1'
#
loop_
_entity.id
_entity.type
_entity.pdbx_description
1 polymer ?
#
loop_
_entity_poly.entity_id
_entity_poly.type
_entity_poly.pdbx_seq_one_letter_code
_entity_poly.pdbx_strand_id
1 'polypeptide(L)'
;MKKVMLVFGTRPEAIKMAPLVKAFAQFPETFETIVCVTGQHREMLDQVLHIFDITPDYDLNIMKQGQDLYDVTSRVLLGMRDVLREAQPDVVLVHGDTTTSTAAALAAFYQQIPVGHVEAGLRTHNIYSPWPEEMNRQITGRIATYNFSPTPLSRRNLLEEKVSEQSITVTGNTVIDALYWVVDKIKGDEHLSAELKSVLATAGYDVDRLSVNGQQSTDNRQRSRRLVLITGHRRENFGDGFIQMCTAIRDLAEKYPDVDFVYPMHLNPNVRKPIQEVFVGLDKLSLGEGWGEAGNMFFIEPLEYLSFVYLMEKSTLVLTDSGGIQEEAPGLGKPVLVMRDTTERPEALEAGTVKLVGTNHDKIVTEVSRLLDDAAYYDAMSKAVNPYGDGKACERIVNFIKAI
;
A
#
# COMPACT_ATOMS: atom_id res chain seq x y z
N MET A 1 -26.69 20.13 -5.68
CA MET A 1 -25.54 19.24 -5.96
C MET A 1 -24.46 19.62 -4.96
N LYS A 2 -23.93 18.65 -4.20
CA LYS A 2 -22.93 18.91 -3.16
C LYS A 2 -21.53 18.87 -3.78
N LYS A 3 -20.71 19.89 -3.53
CA LYS A 3 -19.33 19.97 -4.00
C LYS A 3 -18.38 19.27 -3.03
N VAL A 4 -17.75 18.19 -3.46
CA VAL A 4 -16.80 17.39 -2.67
C VAL A 4 -15.41 17.54 -3.27
N MET A 5 -14.49 18.15 -2.53
CA MET A 5 -13.11 18.30 -2.97
C MET A 5 -12.22 17.24 -2.31
N LEU A 6 -11.52 16.46 -3.11
CA LEU A 6 -10.53 15.48 -2.65
C LEU A 6 -9.12 16.03 -2.88
N VAL A 7 -8.32 16.12 -1.80
CA VAL A 7 -6.97 16.70 -1.83
C VAL A 7 -5.93 15.66 -1.49
N PHE A 8 -4.92 15.49 -2.34
CA PHE A 8 -3.81 14.57 -2.10
C PHE A 8 -2.56 15.00 -2.89
N GLY A 9 -1.37 14.56 -2.49
CA GLY A 9 -0.14 15.05 -3.09
C GLY A 9 0.98 14.04 -3.26
N THR A 10 0.85 12.87 -2.64
CA THR A 10 1.85 11.81 -2.70
C THR A 10 1.28 10.54 -3.36
N ARG A 11 2.16 9.64 -3.82
CA ARG A 11 1.74 8.36 -4.41
C ARG A 11 0.87 7.51 -3.45
N PRO A 12 1.24 7.31 -2.17
CA PRO A 12 0.40 6.54 -1.25
C PRO A 12 -0.99 7.13 -1.03
N GLU A 13 -1.10 8.45 -0.91
CA GLU A 13 -2.40 9.13 -0.82
C GLU A 13 -3.22 8.93 -2.09
N ALA A 14 -2.59 9.11 -3.26
CA ALA A 14 -3.25 8.98 -4.55
C ALA A 14 -3.84 7.58 -4.74
N ILE A 15 -3.09 6.52 -4.42
CA ILE A 15 -3.58 5.14 -4.50
C ILE A 15 -4.86 4.96 -3.66
N LYS A 16 -4.90 5.51 -2.45
CA LYS A 16 -6.01 5.35 -1.51
C LYS A 16 -7.18 6.31 -1.78
N MET A 17 -6.93 7.46 -2.41
CA MET A 17 -7.97 8.45 -2.74
C MET A 17 -8.57 8.25 -4.13
N ALA A 18 -7.84 7.65 -5.07
CA ALA A 18 -8.33 7.44 -6.43
C ALA A 18 -9.63 6.62 -6.51
N PRO A 19 -9.78 5.48 -5.81
CA PRO A 19 -11.06 4.76 -5.81
C PRO A 19 -12.20 5.59 -5.21
N LEU A 20 -11.91 6.47 -4.26
CA LEU A 20 -12.91 7.37 -3.68
C LEU A 20 -13.34 8.45 -4.69
N VAL A 21 -12.41 9.00 -5.50
CA VAL A 21 -12.75 9.87 -6.64
C VAL A 21 -13.70 9.17 -7.60
N LYS A 22 -13.36 7.92 -7.99
CA LYS A 22 -14.22 7.12 -8.88
C LYS A 22 -15.59 6.82 -8.26
N ALA A 23 -15.65 6.57 -6.95
CA ALA A 23 -16.91 6.30 -6.26
C ALA A 23 -17.85 7.53 -6.23
N PHE A 24 -17.32 8.73 -5.97
CA PHE A 24 -18.11 9.97 -6.05
C PHE A 24 -18.56 10.28 -7.48
N ALA A 25 -17.70 10.05 -8.47
CA ALA A 25 -18.01 10.28 -9.89
C ALA A 25 -19.15 9.39 -10.44
N GLN A 26 -19.51 8.30 -9.74
CA GLN A 26 -20.68 7.48 -10.09
C GLN A 26 -22.02 8.16 -9.79
N PHE A 27 -22.03 9.27 -9.05
CA PHE A 27 -23.23 9.99 -8.63
C PHE A 27 -23.22 11.45 -9.08
N PRO A 28 -23.09 11.74 -10.40
CA PRO A 28 -22.94 13.11 -10.92
C PRO A 28 -24.15 14.00 -10.64
N GLU A 29 -25.33 13.42 -10.46
CA GLU A 29 -26.56 14.15 -10.10
C GLU A 29 -26.56 14.60 -8.61
N THR A 30 -25.74 13.99 -7.77
CA THR A 30 -25.68 14.28 -6.35
C THR A 30 -24.45 15.10 -5.99
N PHE A 31 -23.32 14.80 -6.62
CA PHE A 31 -22.02 15.37 -6.30
C PHE A 31 -21.36 16.05 -7.50
N GLU A 32 -20.76 17.20 -7.25
CA GLU A 32 -19.72 17.79 -8.06
C GLU A 32 -18.38 17.35 -7.41
N THR A 33 -17.70 16.41 -8.06
CA THR A 33 -16.43 15.87 -7.54
C THR A 33 -15.28 16.73 -8.06
N ILE A 34 -14.50 17.32 -7.15
CA ILE A 34 -13.37 18.20 -7.46
C ILE A 34 -12.10 17.52 -6.98
N VAL A 35 -11.12 17.34 -7.85
CA VAL A 35 -9.83 16.76 -7.55
C VAL A 35 -8.76 17.84 -7.52
N CYS A 36 -8.14 18.04 -6.37
CA CYS A 36 -7.02 18.95 -6.18
C CYS A 36 -5.76 18.18 -5.81
N VAL A 37 -4.75 18.23 -6.66
CA VAL A 37 -3.45 17.61 -6.38
C VAL A 37 -2.43 18.67 -5.99
N THR A 38 -1.57 18.34 -5.01
CA THR A 38 -0.51 19.26 -4.60
C THR A 38 0.79 19.04 -5.36
N GLY A 39 1.02 17.83 -5.89
CA GLY A 39 2.24 17.50 -6.63
C GLY A 39 3.48 17.50 -5.74
N GLN A 40 3.37 17.04 -4.48
CA GLN A 40 4.50 16.92 -3.55
C GLN A 40 5.57 15.96 -4.07
N HIS A 41 5.15 14.87 -4.78
CA HIS A 41 6.00 13.91 -5.48
C HIS A 41 5.45 13.71 -6.90
N ARG A 42 5.84 14.57 -7.85
CA ARG A 42 5.18 14.74 -9.15
C ARG A 42 5.06 13.45 -9.97
N GLU A 43 6.20 12.86 -10.35
CA GLU A 43 6.23 11.72 -11.27
C GLU A 43 5.45 10.50 -10.71
N MET A 44 5.63 10.20 -9.43
CA MET A 44 4.95 9.08 -8.78
C MET A 44 3.44 9.29 -8.65
N LEU A 45 3.01 10.54 -8.48
CA LEU A 45 1.60 10.91 -8.42
C LEU A 45 0.93 10.72 -9.79
N ASP A 46 1.57 11.23 -10.85
CA ASP A 46 1.06 11.16 -12.21
C ASP A 46 0.84 9.73 -12.69
N GLN A 47 1.73 8.79 -12.31
CA GLN A 47 1.53 7.37 -12.58
C GLN A 47 0.21 6.85 -12.01
N VAL A 48 -0.12 7.20 -10.76
CA VAL A 48 -1.37 6.76 -10.13
C VAL A 48 -2.58 7.42 -10.79
N LEU A 49 -2.52 8.72 -11.08
CA LEU A 49 -3.59 9.41 -11.80
C LEU A 49 -3.89 8.74 -13.14
N HIS A 50 -2.83 8.33 -13.87
CA HIS A 50 -2.98 7.60 -15.14
C HIS A 50 -3.60 6.21 -14.94
N ILE A 51 -3.17 5.44 -13.93
CA ILE A 51 -3.73 4.11 -13.62
C ILE A 51 -5.25 4.17 -13.42
N PHE A 52 -5.70 5.20 -12.71
CA PHE A 52 -7.11 5.39 -12.37
C PHE A 52 -7.86 6.31 -13.35
N ASP A 53 -7.26 6.73 -14.46
CA ASP A 53 -7.86 7.64 -15.45
C ASP A 53 -8.46 8.88 -14.75
N ILE A 54 -7.68 9.57 -13.93
CA ILE A 54 -8.05 10.78 -13.20
C ILE A 54 -7.31 11.97 -13.79
N THR A 55 -8.05 13.01 -14.16
CA THR A 55 -7.51 14.33 -14.49
C THR A 55 -7.85 15.27 -13.34
N PRO A 56 -6.89 15.87 -12.66
CA PRO A 56 -7.18 16.81 -11.58
C PRO A 56 -7.76 18.12 -12.12
N ASP A 57 -8.71 18.70 -11.38
CA ASP A 57 -9.27 20.03 -11.67
C ASP A 57 -8.33 21.15 -11.24
N TYR A 58 -7.57 20.92 -10.16
CA TYR A 58 -6.56 21.84 -9.63
C TYR A 58 -5.24 21.11 -9.38
N ASP A 59 -4.15 21.78 -9.76
CA ASP A 59 -2.79 21.29 -9.56
C ASP A 59 -1.91 22.39 -8.99
N LEU A 60 -1.52 22.26 -7.72
CA LEU A 60 -0.68 23.26 -7.05
C LEU A 60 0.79 23.19 -7.47
N ASN A 61 1.24 22.07 -8.00
CA ASN A 61 2.59 21.81 -8.50
C ASN A 61 3.70 22.34 -7.57
N ILE A 62 3.61 21.97 -6.28
CA ILE A 62 4.48 22.52 -5.24
C ILE A 62 5.89 21.93 -5.22
N MET A 63 6.16 20.85 -5.95
CA MET A 63 7.44 20.15 -5.92
C MET A 63 8.60 21.08 -6.33
N LYS A 64 9.62 21.18 -5.46
CA LYS A 64 10.88 21.86 -5.74
C LYS A 64 12.04 21.02 -5.20
N GLN A 65 13.17 21.12 -5.89
CA GLN A 65 14.40 20.45 -5.43
C GLN A 65 14.85 21.02 -4.07
N GLY A 66 15.14 20.12 -3.11
CA GLY A 66 15.62 20.51 -1.78
C GLY A 66 14.56 21.12 -0.86
N GLN A 67 13.26 20.98 -1.18
CA GLN A 67 12.17 21.45 -0.32
C GLN A 67 12.19 20.75 1.04
N ASP A 68 11.94 21.50 2.09
CA ASP A 68 11.74 21.00 3.45
C ASP A 68 10.24 21.01 3.86
N LEU A 69 9.95 20.61 5.10
CA LEU A 69 8.56 20.58 5.61
C LEU A 69 7.93 21.97 5.70
N TYR A 70 8.71 23.02 5.96
CA TYR A 70 8.21 24.39 5.98
C TYR A 70 7.79 24.84 4.58
N ASP A 71 8.58 24.49 3.57
CA ASP A 71 8.27 24.75 2.17
C ASP A 71 6.97 24.09 1.74
N VAL A 72 6.84 22.78 2.01
CA VAL A 72 5.64 22.00 1.67
C VAL A 72 4.42 22.58 2.38
N THR A 73 4.49 22.76 3.71
CA THR A 73 3.38 23.28 4.52
C THR A 73 2.90 24.64 4.03
N SER A 74 3.84 25.58 3.84
CA SER A 74 3.48 26.96 3.45
C SER A 74 2.90 27.03 2.04
N ARG A 75 3.46 26.29 1.08
CA ARG A 75 2.98 26.27 -0.30
C ARG A 75 1.61 25.62 -0.43
N VAL A 76 1.38 24.49 0.25
CA VAL A 76 0.06 23.85 0.26
C VAL A 76 -0.96 24.77 0.92
N LEU A 77 -0.65 25.33 2.10
CA LEU A 77 -1.57 26.22 2.82
C LEU A 77 -1.98 27.44 1.97
N LEU A 78 -1.02 28.12 1.33
CA LEU A 78 -1.29 29.29 0.50
C LEU A 78 -1.97 28.93 -0.83
N GLY A 79 -1.57 27.85 -1.49
CA GLY A 79 -2.20 27.37 -2.71
C GLY A 79 -3.65 26.96 -2.47
N MET A 80 -3.90 26.18 -1.42
CA MET A 80 -5.25 25.77 -1.04
C MET A 80 -6.15 26.94 -0.67
N ARG A 81 -5.61 28.01 -0.06
CA ARG A 81 -6.39 29.23 0.21
C ARG A 81 -7.09 29.75 -1.05
N ASP A 82 -6.37 29.81 -2.15
CA ASP A 82 -6.86 30.42 -3.39
C ASP A 82 -7.81 29.44 -4.13
N VAL A 83 -7.46 28.15 -4.17
CA VAL A 83 -8.32 27.08 -4.72
C VAL A 83 -9.66 27.00 -3.98
N LEU A 84 -9.65 27.03 -2.65
CA LEU A 84 -10.87 26.95 -1.84
C LEU A 84 -11.79 28.16 -2.02
N ARG A 85 -11.21 29.37 -2.23
CA ARG A 85 -11.98 30.60 -2.53
C ARG A 85 -12.67 30.52 -3.87
N GLU A 86 -12.02 29.91 -4.87
CA GLU A 86 -12.56 29.74 -6.22
C GLU A 86 -13.61 28.64 -6.27
N ALA A 87 -13.25 27.44 -5.82
CA ALA A 87 -14.10 26.24 -5.93
C ALA A 87 -15.27 26.25 -4.95
N GLN A 88 -15.13 26.83 -3.77
CA GLN A 88 -16.13 26.86 -2.69
C GLN A 88 -16.77 25.49 -2.42
N PRO A 89 -15.98 24.46 -2.05
CA PRO A 89 -16.51 23.13 -1.78
C PRO A 89 -17.33 23.09 -0.49
N ASP A 90 -18.35 22.21 -0.45
CA ASP A 90 -19.15 21.97 0.77
C ASP A 90 -18.38 21.10 1.78
N VAL A 91 -17.43 20.30 1.31
CA VAL A 91 -16.56 19.47 2.14
C VAL A 91 -15.22 19.22 1.44
N VAL A 92 -14.15 19.20 2.23
CA VAL A 92 -12.80 18.83 1.77
C VAL A 92 -12.44 17.47 2.39
N LEU A 93 -12.05 16.50 1.57
CA LEU A 93 -11.55 15.21 2.01
C LEU A 93 -10.03 15.17 1.89
N VAL A 94 -9.36 14.85 2.99
CA VAL A 94 -7.90 14.63 3.06
C VAL A 94 -7.61 13.22 3.56
N HIS A 95 -6.41 12.70 3.31
CA HIS A 95 -6.09 11.31 3.62
C HIS A 95 -4.86 11.18 4.52
N GLY A 96 -4.98 10.37 5.57
CA GLY A 96 -3.84 9.88 6.35
C GLY A 96 -3.09 10.99 7.10
N ASP A 97 -1.78 11.06 6.86
CA ASP A 97 -0.84 11.72 7.78
C ASP A 97 0.24 12.56 7.11
N THR A 98 0.08 12.86 5.83
CA THR A 98 1.06 13.67 5.12
C THR A 98 1.00 15.14 5.52
N THR A 99 2.07 15.87 5.25
CA THR A 99 2.09 17.33 5.38
C THR A 99 1.06 17.98 4.46
N THR A 100 0.81 17.42 3.28
CA THR A 100 -0.28 17.84 2.37
C THR A 100 -1.63 17.79 3.07
N SER A 101 -1.97 16.65 3.69
CA SER A 101 -3.27 16.44 4.35
C SER A 101 -3.48 17.45 5.48
N THR A 102 -2.48 17.64 6.33
CA THR A 102 -2.55 18.56 7.46
C THR A 102 -2.67 20.01 6.99
N ALA A 103 -1.88 20.46 6.03
CA ALA A 103 -1.91 21.81 5.52
C ALA A 103 -3.21 22.13 4.76
N ALA A 104 -3.72 21.17 3.97
CA ALA A 104 -5.01 21.30 3.28
C ALA A 104 -6.18 21.36 4.27
N ALA A 105 -6.18 20.49 5.30
CA ALA A 105 -7.19 20.53 6.37
C ALA A 105 -7.19 21.89 7.12
N LEU A 106 -6.01 22.41 7.42
CA LEU A 106 -5.87 23.73 8.08
C LEU A 106 -6.37 24.87 7.18
N ALA A 107 -6.09 24.81 5.87
CA ALA A 107 -6.58 25.80 4.92
C ALA A 107 -8.12 25.79 4.83
N ALA A 108 -8.73 24.61 4.79
CA ALA A 108 -10.19 24.44 4.79
C ALA A 108 -10.81 24.95 6.10
N PHE A 109 -10.21 24.64 7.24
CA PHE A 109 -10.64 25.13 8.56
C PHE A 109 -10.66 26.67 8.62
N TYR A 110 -9.64 27.35 8.08
CA TYR A 110 -9.58 28.81 8.06
C TYR A 110 -10.70 29.45 7.24
N GLN A 111 -11.28 28.72 6.29
CA GLN A 111 -12.44 29.16 5.50
C GLN A 111 -13.76 28.57 6.02
N GLN A 112 -13.74 27.90 7.18
CA GLN A 112 -14.91 27.28 7.82
C GLN A 112 -15.56 26.20 6.93
N ILE A 113 -14.77 25.53 6.09
CA ILE A 113 -15.21 24.43 5.27
C ILE A 113 -15.02 23.12 6.05
N PRO A 114 -16.07 22.28 6.19
CA PRO A 114 -15.97 20.98 6.83
C PRO A 114 -14.88 20.09 6.21
N VAL A 115 -14.13 19.39 7.07
CA VAL A 115 -13.05 18.48 6.66
C VAL A 115 -13.43 17.06 7.00
N GLY A 116 -13.34 16.15 6.03
CA GLY A 116 -13.39 14.71 6.24
C GLY A 116 -11.98 14.12 6.19
N HIS A 117 -11.59 13.41 7.24
CA HIS A 117 -10.30 12.74 7.36
C HIS A 117 -10.43 11.26 7.04
N VAL A 118 -9.96 10.83 5.88
CA VAL A 118 -9.92 9.44 5.44
C VAL A 118 -8.68 8.77 6.06
N GLU A 119 -8.81 7.55 6.56
CA GLU A 119 -7.78 6.82 7.34
C GLU A 119 -7.52 7.50 8.71
N ALA A 120 -8.57 8.00 9.35
CA ALA A 120 -8.48 8.69 10.62
C ALA A 120 -8.24 7.72 11.80
N GLY A 121 -7.39 8.14 12.75
CA GLY A 121 -7.27 7.47 14.04
C GLY A 121 -6.13 6.44 14.16
N LEU A 122 -5.28 6.27 13.16
CA LEU A 122 -4.02 5.52 13.33
C LEU A 122 -3.14 6.27 14.32
N ARG A 123 -2.55 5.55 15.31
CA ARG A 123 -1.68 6.13 16.34
C ARG A 123 -0.51 5.21 16.68
N THR A 124 0.64 5.85 16.91
CA THR A 124 1.81 5.24 17.55
C THR A 124 1.99 5.75 18.98
N HIS A 125 1.30 6.82 19.34
CA HIS A 125 1.44 7.54 20.62
C HIS A 125 2.84 8.13 20.87
N ASN A 126 3.66 8.23 19.83
CA ASN A 126 4.98 8.87 19.87
C ASN A 126 5.10 9.88 18.73
N ILE A 127 4.92 11.17 19.03
CA ILE A 127 4.92 12.26 18.04
C ILE A 127 6.20 12.40 17.21
N TYR A 128 7.26 11.69 17.60
CA TYR A 128 8.54 11.62 16.89
C TYR A 128 8.77 10.31 16.14
N SER A 129 7.77 9.39 16.13
CA SER A 129 7.92 8.09 15.47
C SER A 129 6.57 7.50 15.00
N PRO A 130 6.28 7.48 13.70
CA PRO A 130 7.03 8.14 12.62
C PRO A 130 6.93 9.67 12.70
N TRP A 131 7.94 10.35 12.20
CA TRP A 131 7.99 11.81 12.19
C TRP A 131 8.05 12.33 10.75
N PRO A 132 7.21 13.31 10.35
CA PRO A 132 6.24 14.10 11.16
C PRO A 132 4.83 13.48 11.23
N GLU A 133 4.62 12.26 10.72
CA GLU A 133 3.32 11.64 10.42
C GLU A 133 2.42 11.54 11.67
N GLU A 134 2.94 11.12 12.81
CA GLU A 134 2.11 10.97 14.02
C GLU A 134 1.52 12.31 14.48
N MET A 135 2.29 13.38 14.42
CA MET A 135 1.79 14.72 14.77
C MET A 135 0.78 15.20 13.73
N ASN A 136 1.02 14.95 12.44
CA ASN A 136 0.07 15.28 11.38
C ASN A 136 -1.29 14.60 11.59
N ARG A 137 -1.29 13.30 11.98
CA ARG A 137 -2.53 12.57 12.32
C ARG A 137 -3.31 13.26 13.43
N GLN A 138 -2.62 13.66 14.50
CA GLN A 138 -3.24 14.31 15.65
C GLN A 138 -3.82 15.69 15.29
N ILE A 139 -3.08 16.51 14.55
CA ILE A 139 -3.53 17.85 14.11
C ILE A 139 -4.75 17.68 13.18
N THR A 140 -4.65 16.82 12.15
CA THR A 140 -5.73 16.60 11.19
C THR A 140 -6.99 16.05 11.88
N GLY A 141 -6.85 15.07 12.78
CA GLY A 141 -7.96 14.51 13.54
C GLY A 141 -8.64 15.52 14.47
N ARG A 142 -7.92 16.55 14.95
CA ARG A 142 -8.51 17.64 15.75
C ARG A 142 -9.29 18.64 14.90
N ILE A 143 -8.86 18.85 13.65
CA ILE A 143 -9.52 19.76 12.70
C ILE A 143 -10.74 19.12 12.06
N ALA A 144 -10.68 17.81 11.81
CA ALA A 144 -11.67 17.09 11.03
C ALA A 144 -13.07 17.13 11.66
N THR A 145 -14.05 17.49 10.82
CA THR A 145 -15.48 17.41 11.15
C THR A 145 -15.97 15.96 11.08
N TYR A 146 -15.45 15.19 10.12
CA TYR A 146 -15.82 13.79 9.89
C TYR A 146 -14.56 12.93 9.88
N ASN A 147 -14.55 11.85 10.65
CA ASN A 147 -13.41 10.95 10.77
C ASN A 147 -13.80 9.56 10.26
N PHE A 148 -13.21 9.15 9.13
CA PHE A 148 -13.42 7.84 8.53
C PHE A 148 -12.30 6.90 8.96
N SER A 149 -12.58 6.11 9.99
CA SER A 149 -11.58 5.23 10.61
C SER A 149 -11.50 3.90 9.85
N PRO A 150 -10.30 3.39 9.56
CA PRO A 150 -10.15 2.11 8.87
C PRO A 150 -10.57 0.92 9.74
N THR A 151 -10.39 1.01 11.06
CA THR A 151 -10.62 -0.11 12.00
C THR A 151 -11.31 0.33 13.29
N PRO A 152 -11.88 -0.61 14.06
CA PRO A 152 -12.37 -0.33 15.42
C PRO A 152 -11.29 0.18 16.38
N LEU A 153 -10.02 -0.23 16.20
CA LEU A 153 -8.91 0.29 17.00
C LEU A 153 -8.66 1.77 16.69
N SER A 154 -8.63 2.14 15.41
CA SER A 154 -8.48 3.54 15.00
C SER A 154 -9.61 4.42 15.56
N ARG A 155 -10.86 3.93 15.55
CA ARG A 155 -11.98 4.61 16.21
C ARG A 155 -11.75 4.78 17.72
N ARG A 156 -11.25 3.75 18.40
CA ARG A 156 -10.97 3.80 19.85
C ARG A 156 -9.92 4.87 20.16
N ASN A 157 -8.84 4.95 19.39
CA ASN A 157 -7.82 5.98 19.56
C ASN A 157 -8.40 7.41 19.50
N LEU A 158 -9.31 7.67 18.55
CA LEU A 158 -9.99 8.96 18.45
C LEU A 158 -10.90 9.25 19.66
N LEU A 159 -11.62 8.25 20.15
CA LEU A 159 -12.46 8.39 21.35
C LEU A 159 -11.64 8.70 22.61
N GLU A 160 -10.48 8.06 22.77
CA GLU A 160 -9.53 8.32 23.85
C GLU A 160 -9.03 9.78 23.81
N GLU A 161 -8.85 10.33 22.63
CA GLU A 161 -8.51 11.74 22.39
C GLU A 161 -9.70 12.70 22.52
N LYS A 162 -10.87 12.21 22.95
CA LYS A 162 -12.09 13.01 23.13
C LYS A 162 -12.65 13.58 21.81
N VAL A 163 -12.41 12.93 20.69
CA VAL A 163 -13.15 13.19 19.46
C VAL A 163 -14.59 12.72 19.63
N SER A 164 -15.56 13.52 19.16
CA SER A 164 -16.97 13.17 19.27
C SER A 164 -17.29 11.87 18.55
N GLU A 165 -17.97 10.95 19.24
CA GLU A 165 -18.38 9.66 18.67
C GLU A 165 -19.21 9.83 17.39
N GLN A 166 -20.07 10.84 17.34
CA GLN A 166 -20.94 11.13 16.21
C GLN A 166 -20.17 11.56 14.95
N SER A 167 -18.92 12.02 15.11
CA SER A 167 -18.05 12.40 13.99
C SER A 167 -17.19 11.25 13.47
N ILE A 168 -17.28 10.05 14.08
CA ILE A 168 -16.41 8.92 13.74
C ILE A 168 -17.23 7.80 13.08
N THR A 169 -16.82 7.39 11.89
CA THR A 169 -17.41 6.25 11.17
C THR A 169 -16.32 5.24 10.82
N VAL A 170 -16.52 3.98 11.21
CA VAL A 170 -15.63 2.89 10.79
C VAL A 170 -16.01 2.47 9.37
N THR A 171 -15.12 2.70 8.44
CA THR A 171 -15.37 2.48 6.99
C THR A 171 -14.62 1.30 6.41
N GLY A 172 -13.52 0.89 7.00
CA GLY A 172 -12.45 0.14 6.34
C GLY A 172 -11.42 1.09 5.72
N ASN A 173 -10.35 0.53 5.19
CA ASN A 173 -9.28 1.29 4.53
C ASN A 173 -9.51 1.29 3.01
N THR A 174 -9.51 2.45 2.39
CA THR A 174 -9.68 2.64 0.94
C THR A 174 -8.56 2.01 0.10
N VAL A 175 -7.45 1.60 0.71
CA VAL A 175 -6.41 0.81 0.02
C VAL A 175 -6.94 -0.54 -0.48
N ILE A 176 -7.91 -1.14 0.23
CA ILE A 176 -8.52 -2.41 -0.19
C ILE A 176 -9.44 -2.18 -1.40
N ASP A 177 -10.16 -1.05 -1.42
CA ASP A 177 -10.95 -0.65 -2.58
C ASP A 177 -10.04 -0.43 -3.81
N ALA A 178 -8.89 0.24 -3.62
CA ALA A 178 -7.90 0.45 -4.67
C ALA A 178 -7.33 -0.87 -5.21
N LEU A 179 -6.99 -1.78 -4.31
CA LEU A 179 -6.46 -3.10 -4.65
C LEU A 179 -7.46 -3.88 -5.52
N TYR A 180 -8.72 -3.97 -5.08
CA TYR A 180 -9.75 -4.70 -5.84
C TYR A 180 -10.04 -4.03 -7.18
N TRP A 181 -10.11 -2.69 -7.22
CA TRP A 181 -10.29 -1.97 -8.48
C TRP A 181 -9.17 -2.29 -9.49
N VAL A 182 -7.91 -2.31 -9.03
CA VAL A 182 -6.75 -2.65 -9.87
C VAL A 182 -6.80 -4.11 -10.33
N VAL A 183 -7.12 -5.03 -9.43
CA VAL A 183 -7.23 -6.47 -9.77
C VAL A 183 -8.35 -6.69 -10.79
N ASP A 184 -9.50 -6.04 -10.63
CA ASP A 184 -10.62 -6.14 -11.56
C ASP A 184 -10.27 -5.52 -12.93
N LYS A 185 -9.59 -4.37 -12.95
CA LYS A 185 -9.07 -3.74 -14.18
C LYS A 185 -8.14 -4.71 -14.95
N ILE A 186 -7.19 -5.33 -14.23
CA ILE A 186 -6.24 -6.28 -14.85
C ILE A 186 -6.96 -7.53 -15.37
N LYS A 187 -7.92 -8.08 -14.61
CA LYS A 187 -8.69 -9.27 -15.02
C LYS A 187 -9.66 -9.00 -16.16
N GLY A 188 -10.18 -7.79 -16.23
CA GLY A 188 -11.11 -7.36 -17.28
C GLY A 188 -10.45 -6.95 -18.59
N ASP A 189 -9.11 -6.81 -18.64
CA ASP A 189 -8.37 -6.35 -19.81
C ASP A 189 -7.21 -7.33 -20.13
N GLU A 190 -7.43 -8.18 -21.15
CA GLU A 190 -6.42 -9.16 -21.58
C GLU A 190 -5.18 -8.48 -22.17
N HIS A 191 -5.32 -7.32 -22.79
CA HIS A 191 -4.19 -6.57 -23.34
C HIS A 191 -3.29 -6.03 -22.20
N LEU A 192 -3.90 -5.41 -21.19
CA LEU A 192 -3.19 -4.96 -19.99
C LEU A 192 -2.51 -6.14 -19.27
N SER A 193 -3.19 -7.26 -19.14
CA SER A 193 -2.60 -8.47 -18.53
C SER A 193 -1.37 -8.97 -19.31
N ALA A 194 -1.43 -8.96 -20.64
CA ALA A 194 -0.29 -9.33 -21.49
C ALA A 194 0.86 -8.31 -21.41
N GLU A 195 0.54 -7.03 -21.36
CA GLU A 195 1.53 -5.96 -21.13
C GLU A 195 2.25 -6.13 -19.79
N LEU A 196 1.51 -6.37 -18.70
CA LEU A 196 2.11 -6.59 -17.37
C LEU A 196 3.00 -7.84 -17.33
N LYS A 197 2.66 -8.91 -18.04
CA LYS A 197 3.55 -10.06 -18.22
C LYS A 197 4.86 -9.66 -18.91
N SER A 198 4.77 -8.87 -19.98
CA SER A 198 5.94 -8.36 -20.69
C SER A 198 6.80 -7.46 -19.81
N VAL A 199 6.19 -6.59 -19.00
CA VAL A 199 6.89 -5.74 -18.03
C VAL A 199 7.63 -6.59 -17.00
N LEU A 200 7.00 -7.64 -16.46
CA LEU A 200 7.65 -8.54 -15.50
C LEU A 200 8.80 -9.33 -16.13
N ALA A 201 8.63 -9.82 -17.36
CA ALA A 201 9.69 -10.50 -18.08
C ALA A 201 10.88 -9.56 -18.34
N THR A 202 10.61 -8.31 -18.71
CA THR A 202 11.65 -7.27 -18.91
C THR A 202 12.33 -6.89 -17.58
N ALA A 203 11.58 -6.93 -16.46
CA ALA A 203 12.15 -6.70 -15.14
C ALA A 203 12.98 -7.88 -14.62
N GLY A 204 12.88 -9.07 -15.24
CA GLY A 204 13.68 -10.24 -14.94
C GLY A 204 12.90 -11.45 -14.39
N TYR A 205 11.56 -11.50 -14.55
CA TYR A 205 10.78 -12.66 -14.13
C TYR A 205 9.66 -13.01 -15.11
N ASP A 206 9.75 -14.21 -15.69
CA ASP A 206 8.69 -14.75 -16.54
C ASP A 206 7.59 -15.42 -15.70
N VAL A 207 6.45 -14.75 -15.60
CA VAL A 207 5.30 -15.21 -14.79
C VAL A 207 4.62 -16.47 -15.37
N ASP A 208 4.84 -16.81 -16.64
CA ASP A 208 4.29 -18.01 -17.27
C ASP A 208 4.90 -19.31 -16.69
N ARG A 209 6.02 -19.23 -15.98
CA ARG A 209 6.58 -20.31 -15.15
C ARG A 209 5.57 -20.86 -14.12
N LEU A 210 4.60 -20.04 -13.70
CA LEU A 210 3.55 -20.41 -12.73
C LEU A 210 2.39 -21.18 -13.35
N SER A 211 2.40 -21.41 -14.67
CA SER A 211 1.30 -22.07 -15.39
C SER A 211 1.35 -23.59 -15.25
N VAL A 212 0.17 -24.24 -15.21
CA VAL A 212 0.04 -25.70 -15.30
C VAL A 212 -0.34 -26.05 -16.73
N ASN A 213 0.49 -26.80 -17.45
CA ASN A 213 0.24 -27.22 -18.82
C ASN A 213 -0.20 -26.08 -19.76
N GLY A 214 0.37 -24.88 -19.60
CA GLY A 214 0.03 -23.70 -20.38
C GLY A 214 -1.26 -22.99 -19.97
N GLN A 215 -1.96 -23.49 -18.94
CA GLN A 215 -3.16 -22.84 -18.38
C GLN A 215 -2.86 -22.29 -16.99
N GLN A 216 -3.30 -21.06 -16.73
CA GLN A 216 -3.19 -20.45 -15.40
C GLN A 216 -4.23 -21.08 -14.46
N SER A 217 -3.76 -21.69 -13.36
CA SER A 217 -4.65 -22.12 -12.29
C SER A 217 -5.13 -20.93 -11.46
N THR A 218 -6.40 -20.91 -11.10
CA THR A 218 -6.97 -19.96 -10.13
C THR A 218 -6.57 -20.31 -8.68
N ASP A 219 -6.21 -21.57 -8.41
CA ASP A 219 -5.66 -22.00 -7.12
C ASP A 219 -4.13 -21.94 -7.17
N ASN A 220 -3.55 -21.05 -6.39
CA ASN A 220 -2.10 -20.88 -6.31
C ASN A 220 -1.34 -22.13 -5.84
N ARG A 221 -2.01 -23.09 -5.19
CA ARG A 221 -1.43 -24.36 -4.75
C ARG A 221 -1.41 -25.44 -5.85
N GLN A 222 -2.22 -25.25 -6.89
CA GLN A 222 -2.32 -26.18 -8.03
C GLN A 222 -1.48 -25.75 -9.23
N ARG A 223 -0.67 -24.70 -9.11
CA ARG A 223 0.25 -24.25 -10.14
C ARG A 223 1.42 -25.23 -10.28
N SER A 224 2.03 -25.25 -11.46
CA SER A 224 3.25 -26.05 -11.70
C SER A 224 4.40 -25.60 -10.79
N ARG A 225 4.45 -24.29 -10.50
CA ARG A 225 5.36 -23.68 -9.52
C ARG A 225 4.59 -22.73 -8.62
N ARG A 226 4.99 -22.66 -7.35
CA ARG A 226 4.47 -21.70 -6.38
C ARG A 226 5.38 -20.47 -6.38
N LEU A 227 4.88 -19.33 -5.87
CA LEU A 227 5.62 -18.07 -5.82
C LEU A 227 5.64 -17.51 -4.40
N VAL A 228 6.83 -17.25 -3.88
CA VAL A 228 7.05 -16.42 -2.70
C VAL A 228 7.49 -15.02 -3.17
N LEU A 229 6.64 -14.03 -2.95
CA LEU A 229 6.98 -12.62 -3.22
C LEU A 229 7.70 -12.02 -2.04
N ILE A 230 8.86 -11.41 -2.27
CA ILE A 230 9.71 -10.84 -1.21
C ILE A 230 9.82 -9.34 -1.41
N THR A 231 9.66 -8.57 -0.33
CA THR A 231 9.99 -7.14 -0.29
C THR A 231 10.70 -6.81 1.01
N GLY A 232 11.82 -6.09 0.94
CA GLY A 232 12.58 -5.70 2.11
C GLY A 232 13.51 -4.53 1.80
N HIS A 233 13.37 -3.43 2.56
CA HIS A 233 14.19 -2.24 2.37
C HIS A 233 14.21 -1.33 3.60
N ARG A 234 13.62 -1.74 4.71
CA ARG A 234 13.53 -0.93 5.93
C ARG A 234 14.90 -0.74 6.57
N ARG A 235 15.21 0.52 6.91
CA ARG A 235 16.51 0.89 7.50
C ARG A 235 16.77 0.22 8.85
N GLU A 236 15.72 -0.07 9.60
CA GLU A 236 15.80 -0.75 10.90
C GLU A 236 16.38 -2.18 10.81
N ASN A 237 16.29 -2.81 9.63
CA ASN A 237 16.78 -4.15 9.37
C ASN A 237 18.25 -4.18 8.88
N PHE A 238 18.85 -3.03 8.50
CA PHE A 238 20.20 -2.99 7.92
C PHE A 238 21.28 -3.53 8.85
N GLY A 239 22.33 -4.08 8.26
CA GLY A 239 23.41 -4.79 8.98
C GLY A 239 23.13 -6.28 9.13
N ASP A 240 23.43 -6.85 10.29
CA ASP A 240 23.35 -8.30 10.54
C ASP A 240 21.94 -8.86 10.33
N GLY A 241 20.90 -8.10 10.69
CA GLY A 241 19.52 -8.50 10.48
C GLY A 241 19.18 -8.73 9.00
N PHE A 242 19.63 -7.84 8.14
CA PHE A 242 19.39 -7.97 6.70
C PHE A 242 20.16 -9.16 6.08
N ILE A 243 21.39 -9.42 6.55
CA ILE A 243 22.19 -10.59 6.14
C ILE A 243 21.48 -11.88 6.57
N GLN A 244 20.94 -11.94 7.80
CA GLN A 244 20.18 -13.08 8.30
C GLN A 244 18.93 -13.35 7.44
N MET A 245 18.20 -12.30 7.07
CA MET A 245 17.05 -12.40 6.15
C MET A 245 17.47 -12.96 4.79
N CYS A 246 18.53 -12.42 4.18
CA CYS A 246 19.05 -12.88 2.90
C CYS A 246 19.50 -14.36 2.97
N THR A 247 20.17 -14.76 4.05
CA THR A 247 20.60 -16.14 4.27
C THR A 247 19.41 -17.09 4.40
N ALA A 248 18.37 -16.70 5.14
CA ALA A 248 17.14 -17.48 5.25
C ALA A 248 16.45 -17.68 3.89
N ILE A 249 16.39 -16.61 3.09
CA ILE A 249 15.80 -16.66 1.73
C ILE A 249 16.61 -17.60 0.83
N ARG A 250 17.94 -17.54 0.89
CA ARG A 250 18.83 -18.43 0.14
C ARG A 250 18.56 -19.91 0.50
N ASP A 251 18.57 -20.23 1.78
CA ASP A 251 18.38 -21.59 2.27
C ASP A 251 16.98 -22.14 1.94
N LEU A 252 15.96 -21.25 1.89
CA LEU A 252 14.61 -21.58 1.42
C LEU A 252 14.60 -21.87 -0.09
N ALA A 253 15.29 -21.08 -0.91
CA ALA A 253 15.36 -21.30 -2.36
C ALA A 253 16.05 -22.63 -2.68
N GLU A 254 17.10 -22.98 -1.95
CA GLU A 254 17.77 -24.27 -2.07
C GLU A 254 16.87 -25.45 -1.61
N LYS A 255 16.11 -25.25 -0.52
CA LYS A 255 15.21 -26.27 0.05
C LYS A 255 13.99 -26.57 -0.83
N TYR A 256 13.47 -25.56 -1.55
CA TYR A 256 12.23 -25.66 -2.34
C TYR A 256 12.49 -25.36 -3.83
N PRO A 257 13.08 -26.29 -4.60
CA PRO A 257 13.42 -26.08 -6.01
C PRO A 257 12.19 -25.93 -6.92
N ASP A 258 10.99 -26.33 -6.47
CA ASP A 258 9.70 -26.17 -7.14
C ASP A 258 8.99 -24.85 -6.83
N VAL A 259 9.58 -24.00 -5.98
CA VAL A 259 9.04 -22.70 -5.59
C VAL A 259 9.92 -21.59 -6.15
N ASP A 260 9.33 -20.62 -6.83
CA ASP A 260 10.03 -19.42 -7.26
C ASP A 260 10.00 -18.37 -6.14
N PHE A 261 11.17 -17.79 -5.86
CA PHE A 261 11.35 -16.68 -4.93
C PHE A 261 11.65 -15.44 -5.74
N VAL A 262 10.76 -14.44 -5.69
CA VAL A 262 10.91 -13.22 -6.51
C VAL A 262 11.05 -12.01 -5.60
N TYR A 263 12.13 -11.27 -5.78
CA TYR A 263 12.48 -10.12 -4.96
C TYR A 263 12.70 -8.87 -5.84
N PRO A 264 11.67 -8.01 -6.00
CA PRO A 264 11.86 -6.67 -6.56
C PRO A 264 12.80 -5.86 -5.67
N MET A 265 14.03 -5.62 -6.14
CA MET A 265 15.08 -5.01 -5.33
C MET A 265 14.97 -3.49 -5.30
N HIS A 266 14.92 -2.91 -4.11
CA HIS A 266 15.05 -1.48 -3.96
C HIS A 266 16.41 -0.98 -4.42
N LEU A 267 16.48 0.23 -5.04
CA LEU A 267 17.71 0.79 -5.61
C LEU A 267 18.77 1.16 -4.56
N ASN A 268 18.40 1.20 -3.28
CA ASN A 268 19.31 1.56 -2.18
C ASN A 268 20.50 0.58 -2.11
N PRO A 269 21.77 1.09 -2.13
CA PRO A 269 22.96 0.26 -1.98
C PRO A 269 22.97 -0.61 -0.71
N ASN A 270 22.36 -0.14 0.38
CA ASN A 270 22.25 -0.90 1.63
C ASN A 270 21.33 -2.13 1.52
N VAL A 271 20.56 -2.23 0.45
CA VAL A 271 19.78 -3.42 0.08
C VAL A 271 20.58 -4.29 -0.88
N ARG A 272 21.12 -3.69 -1.96
CA ARG A 272 21.79 -4.45 -3.04
C ARG A 272 23.11 -5.09 -2.61
N LYS A 273 23.93 -4.41 -1.80
CA LYS A 273 25.24 -4.95 -1.36
C LYS A 273 25.13 -6.24 -0.54
N PRO A 274 24.34 -6.31 0.55
CA PRO A 274 24.21 -7.56 1.30
C PRO A 274 23.61 -8.70 0.48
N ILE A 275 22.70 -8.40 -0.46
CA ILE A 275 22.18 -9.41 -1.39
C ILE A 275 23.34 -10.00 -2.23
N GLN A 276 24.20 -9.16 -2.81
CA GLN A 276 25.35 -9.61 -3.60
C GLN A 276 26.36 -10.41 -2.77
N GLU A 277 26.52 -10.09 -1.50
CA GLU A 277 27.42 -10.81 -0.59
C GLU A 277 26.88 -12.22 -0.26
N VAL A 278 25.57 -12.36 -0.03
CA VAL A 278 24.95 -13.66 0.33
C VAL A 278 24.73 -14.53 -0.89
N PHE A 279 24.34 -13.96 -2.02
CA PHE A 279 24.05 -14.67 -3.25
C PHE A 279 25.25 -14.58 -4.21
N VAL A 280 26.28 -15.34 -3.90
CA VAL A 280 27.55 -15.34 -4.65
C VAL A 280 27.31 -15.70 -6.13
N GLY A 281 27.87 -14.90 -7.04
CA GLY A 281 27.73 -15.11 -8.48
C GLY A 281 26.49 -14.49 -9.09
N LEU A 282 25.69 -13.74 -8.32
CA LEU A 282 24.50 -13.02 -8.81
C LEU A 282 24.85 -12.04 -9.96
N ASP A 283 26.02 -11.41 -9.88
CA ASP A 283 26.56 -10.49 -10.90
C ASP A 283 26.88 -11.16 -12.25
N LYS A 284 26.92 -12.49 -12.30
CA LYS A 284 27.19 -13.29 -13.50
C LYS A 284 25.94 -13.80 -14.19
N LEU A 285 24.76 -13.63 -13.58
CA LEU A 285 23.51 -14.07 -14.15
C LEU A 285 23.00 -13.07 -15.19
N SER A 286 22.46 -13.59 -16.28
CA SER A 286 21.72 -12.79 -17.25
C SER A 286 20.37 -12.37 -16.68
N LEU A 287 19.80 -11.28 -17.21
CA LEU A 287 18.46 -10.85 -16.82
C LEU A 287 17.44 -11.97 -17.10
N GLY A 288 16.64 -12.31 -16.09
CA GLY A 288 15.67 -13.40 -16.16
C GLY A 288 16.20 -14.78 -15.79
N GLU A 289 17.52 -14.92 -15.56
CA GLU A 289 18.08 -16.14 -14.98
C GLU A 289 17.86 -16.16 -13.46
N GLY A 290 17.38 -17.27 -12.95
CA GLY A 290 17.26 -17.48 -11.50
C GLY A 290 18.59 -17.90 -10.90
N TRP A 291 18.88 -17.42 -9.69
CA TRP A 291 20.03 -17.85 -8.91
C TRP A 291 19.82 -19.23 -8.26
N GLY A 292 20.91 -19.93 -8.02
CA GLY A 292 20.93 -21.27 -7.41
C GLY A 292 20.88 -22.41 -8.43
N GLU A 293 21.10 -23.65 -7.97
CA GLU A 293 21.09 -24.84 -8.84
C GLU A 293 19.74 -25.06 -9.52
N ALA A 294 18.65 -24.74 -8.83
CA ALA A 294 17.28 -24.83 -9.37
C ALA A 294 16.88 -23.64 -10.25
N GLY A 295 17.67 -22.55 -10.29
CA GLY A 295 17.35 -21.32 -11.01
C GLY A 295 15.99 -20.73 -10.59
N ASN A 296 15.72 -20.69 -9.29
CA ASN A 296 14.39 -20.34 -8.74
C ASN A 296 14.39 -19.11 -7.82
N MET A 297 15.54 -18.43 -7.62
CA MET A 297 15.61 -17.16 -6.92
C MET A 297 15.85 -16.02 -7.92
N PHE A 298 14.91 -15.09 -8.02
CA PHE A 298 14.91 -14.00 -8.99
C PHE A 298 15.01 -12.65 -8.29
N PHE A 299 16.08 -11.93 -8.60
CA PHE A 299 16.27 -10.54 -8.21
C PHE A 299 15.90 -9.66 -9.39
N ILE A 300 14.78 -8.94 -9.27
CA ILE A 300 14.24 -8.16 -10.38
C ILE A 300 14.29 -6.66 -10.09
N GLU A 301 14.15 -5.85 -11.15
CA GLU A 301 14.06 -4.41 -10.99
C GLU A 301 12.79 -4.00 -10.22
N PRO A 302 12.80 -2.82 -9.57
CA PRO A 302 11.64 -2.29 -8.87
C PRO A 302 10.41 -2.24 -9.77
N LEU A 303 9.26 -2.61 -9.23
CA LEU A 303 8.00 -2.63 -9.96
C LEU A 303 7.14 -1.41 -9.64
N GLU A 304 6.41 -0.93 -10.63
CA GLU A 304 5.31 0.00 -10.45
C GLU A 304 4.09 -0.70 -9.83
N TYR A 305 3.12 0.08 -9.36
CA TYR A 305 1.99 -0.43 -8.58
C TYR A 305 1.17 -1.51 -9.30
N LEU A 306 0.84 -1.31 -10.58
CA LEU A 306 0.09 -2.30 -11.37
C LEU A 306 0.83 -3.64 -11.48
N SER A 307 2.11 -3.60 -11.88
CA SER A 307 2.94 -4.80 -12.05
C SER A 307 3.17 -5.50 -10.71
N PHE A 308 3.31 -4.71 -9.63
CA PHE A 308 3.47 -5.24 -8.28
C PHE A 308 2.20 -5.94 -7.79
N VAL A 309 1.02 -5.33 -7.96
CA VAL A 309 -0.27 -5.95 -7.60
C VAL A 309 -0.52 -7.21 -8.43
N TYR A 310 -0.20 -7.18 -9.74
CA TYR A 310 -0.31 -8.34 -10.60
C TYR A 310 0.56 -9.52 -10.10
N LEU A 311 1.82 -9.25 -9.75
CA LEU A 311 2.73 -10.26 -9.20
C LEU A 311 2.27 -10.75 -7.82
N MET A 312 1.79 -9.85 -6.95
CA MET A 312 1.26 -10.19 -5.63
C MET A 312 0.00 -11.06 -5.73
N GLU A 313 -0.88 -10.80 -6.70
CA GLU A 313 -2.05 -11.64 -6.96
C GLU A 313 -1.66 -13.06 -7.39
N LYS A 314 -0.55 -13.23 -8.11
CA LYS A 314 0.00 -14.54 -8.51
C LYS A 314 0.77 -15.23 -7.39
N SER A 315 1.19 -14.53 -6.33
CA SER A 315 1.98 -15.13 -5.25
C SER A 315 1.19 -16.15 -4.42
N THR A 316 1.88 -17.09 -3.82
CA THR A 316 1.35 -18.04 -2.82
C THR A 316 1.34 -17.37 -1.45
N LEU A 317 2.45 -16.76 -1.06
CA LEU A 317 2.61 -15.99 0.18
C LEU A 317 3.53 -14.79 -0.04
N VAL A 318 3.52 -13.87 0.90
CA VAL A 318 4.36 -12.67 0.84
C VAL A 318 5.25 -12.59 2.08
N LEU A 319 6.54 -12.38 1.86
CA LEU A 319 7.56 -12.13 2.89
C LEU A 319 7.99 -10.66 2.78
N THR A 320 7.67 -9.83 3.79
CA THR A 320 7.78 -8.37 3.65
C THR A 320 8.21 -7.66 4.93
N ASP A 321 8.79 -6.46 4.79
CA ASP A 321 8.95 -5.48 5.89
C ASP A 321 8.04 -4.24 5.72
N SER A 322 7.20 -4.21 4.68
CA SER A 322 6.33 -3.09 4.37
C SER A 322 5.04 -3.07 5.20
N GLY A 323 4.64 -1.88 5.70
CA GLY A 323 3.36 -1.69 6.39
C GLY A 323 2.15 -1.84 5.47
N GLY A 324 2.19 -1.26 4.25
CA GLY A 324 1.07 -1.31 3.30
C GLY A 324 0.74 -2.73 2.83
N ILE A 325 1.76 -3.55 2.60
CA ILE A 325 1.56 -4.94 2.16
C ILE A 325 0.86 -5.79 3.24
N GLN A 326 1.03 -5.46 4.53
CA GLN A 326 0.29 -6.09 5.62
C GLN A 326 -1.23 -5.83 5.56
N GLU A 327 -1.64 -4.78 4.87
CA GLU A 327 -3.05 -4.45 4.62
C GLU A 327 -3.54 -5.07 3.29
N GLU A 328 -2.75 -4.93 2.22
CA GLU A 328 -3.14 -5.29 0.84
C GLU A 328 -3.10 -6.81 0.58
N ALA A 329 -1.99 -7.49 0.90
CA ALA A 329 -1.82 -8.90 0.56
C ALA A 329 -2.88 -9.82 1.21
N PRO A 330 -3.30 -9.62 2.48
CA PRO A 330 -4.43 -10.34 3.05
C PRO A 330 -5.75 -10.12 2.31
N GLY A 331 -5.95 -8.93 1.69
CA GLY A 331 -7.10 -8.66 0.82
C GLY A 331 -7.18 -9.59 -0.41
N LEU A 332 -6.03 -10.12 -0.85
CA LEU A 332 -5.93 -11.11 -1.92
C LEU A 332 -5.88 -12.57 -1.39
N GLY A 333 -6.13 -12.79 -0.10
CA GLY A 333 -6.02 -14.09 0.53
C GLY A 333 -4.58 -14.63 0.56
N LYS A 334 -3.57 -13.74 0.63
CA LYS A 334 -2.16 -14.13 0.72
C LYS A 334 -1.69 -14.09 2.16
N PRO A 335 -1.20 -15.22 2.74
CA PRO A 335 -0.50 -15.20 4.02
C PRO A 335 0.70 -14.24 3.97
N VAL A 336 0.88 -13.44 5.03
CA VAL A 336 1.96 -12.46 5.11
C VAL A 336 2.86 -12.77 6.30
N LEU A 337 4.15 -12.93 6.02
CA LEU A 337 5.20 -13.01 7.03
C LEU A 337 5.97 -11.69 7.05
N VAL A 338 6.01 -11.06 8.22
CA VAL A 338 6.60 -9.73 8.38
C VAL A 338 7.98 -9.84 9.01
N MET A 339 8.98 -9.42 8.24
CA MET A 339 10.40 -9.40 8.64
C MET A 339 10.71 -8.17 9.52
N ARG A 340 9.95 -8.02 10.61
CA ARG A 340 10.11 -6.97 11.62
C ARG A 340 9.80 -7.55 13.00
N ASP A 341 10.37 -6.94 14.04
CA ASP A 341 10.09 -7.31 15.43
C ASP A 341 8.79 -6.71 15.94
N THR A 342 8.37 -5.57 15.36
CA THR A 342 7.15 -4.85 15.71
C THR A 342 6.39 -4.41 14.45
N THR A 343 5.10 -4.12 14.60
CA THR A 343 4.28 -3.55 13.52
C THR A 343 3.32 -2.50 14.09
N GLU A 344 3.02 -1.50 13.27
CA GLU A 344 1.95 -0.52 13.51
C GLU A 344 0.57 -1.06 13.09
N ARG A 345 0.47 -2.36 12.78
CA ARG A 345 -0.73 -3.06 12.30
C ARG A 345 -1.10 -4.23 13.22
N PRO A 346 -1.36 -3.97 14.54
CA PRO A 346 -1.63 -5.04 15.50
C PRO A 346 -2.89 -5.83 15.14
N GLU A 347 -3.88 -5.19 14.48
CA GLU A 347 -5.13 -5.84 14.07
C GLU A 347 -4.89 -6.99 13.08
N ALA A 348 -3.90 -6.89 12.19
CA ALA A 348 -3.55 -7.95 11.25
C ALA A 348 -2.97 -9.18 11.96
N LEU A 349 -2.22 -8.96 13.06
CA LEU A 349 -1.71 -10.05 13.91
C LEU A 349 -2.85 -10.73 14.66
N GLU A 350 -3.75 -9.95 15.26
CA GLU A 350 -4.92 -10.46 16.01
C GLU A 350 -5.87 -11.24 15.10
N ALA A 351 -6.08 -10.76 13.86
CA ALA A 351 -6.89 -11.43 12.86
C ALA A 351 -6.23 -12.71 12.31
N GLY A 352 -4.92 -12.89 12.51
CA GLY A 352 -4.17 -14.05 12.01
C GLY A 352 -3.86 -14.01 10.51
N THR A 353 -4.03 -12.87 9.84
CA THR A 353 -3.68 -12.68 8.42
C THR A 353 -2.18 -12.45 8.21
N VAL A 354 -1.50 -12.02 9.28
CA VAL A 354 -0.09 -11.63 9.29
C VAL A 354 0.61 -12.27 10.48
N LYS A 355 1.89 -12.62 10.32
CA LYS A 355 2.75 -13.11 11.40
C LYS A 355 4.10 -12.41 11.40
N LEU A 356 4.56 -11.94 12.57
CA LEU A 356 5.90 -11.38 12.74
C LEU A 356 6.94 -12.50 12.82
N VAL A 357 7.93 -12.45 11.95
CA VAL A 357 9.06 -13.37 11.92
C VAL A 357 10.39 -12.70 12.31
N GLY A 358 10.40 -11.35 12.39
CA GLY A 358 11.63 -10.61 12.65
C GLY A 358 12.65 -10.79 11.53
N THR A 359 13.90 -10.52 11.86
CA THR A 359 15.05 -10.80 10.98
C THR A 359 15.71 -12.14 11.28
N ASN A 360 15.14 -12.95 12.17
CA ASN A 360 15.72 -14.20 12.63
C ASN A 360 15.63 -15.29 11.55
N HIS A 361 16.78 -15.81 11.12
CA HIS A 361 16.92 -16.83 10.10
C HIS A 361 16.00 -18.04 10.32
N ASP A 362 16.12 -18.70 11.49
CA ASP A 362 15.41 -19.96 11.75
C ASP A 362 13.90 -19.77 11.79
N LYS A 363 13.45 -18.63 12.31
CA LYS A 363 12.02 -18.29 12.35
C LYS A 363 11.46 -18.04 10.96
N ILE A 364 12.20 -17.32 10.09
CA ILE A 364 11.82 -17.12 8.69
C ILE A 364 11.73 -18.46 7.97
N VAL A 365 12.77 -19.29 8.06
CA VAL A 365 12.79 -20.62 7.41
C VAL A 365 11.66 -21.50 7.91
N THR A 366 11.42 -21.55 9.22
CA THR A 366 10.37 -22.37 9.81
C THR A 366 8.98 -21.94 9.36
N GLU A 367 8.67 -20.63 9.39
CA GLU A 367 7.32 -20.16 9.09
C GLU A 367 7.02 -20.20 7.57
N VAL A 368 7.99 -19.87 6.71
CA VAL A 368 7.83 -20.05 5.26
C VAL A 368 7.63 -21.52 4.92
N SER A 369 8.48 -22.41 5.47
CA SER A 369 8.33 -23.86 5.26
C SER A 369 6.96 -24.35 5.71
N ARG A 370 6.49 -23.92 6.86
CA ARG A 370 5.17 -24.33 7.36
C ARG A 370 4.04 -23.89 6.44
N LEU A 371 4.09 -22.68 5.88
CA LEU A 371 3.09 -22.20 4.91
C LEU A 371 3.16 -22.98 3.58
N LEU A 372 4.34 -23.45 3.20
CA LEU A 372 4.50 -24.23 1.96
C LEU A 372 4.10 -25.70 2.14
N ASP A 373 4.30 -26.28 3.32
CA ASP A 373 4.18 -27.73 3.55
C ASP A 373 2.87 -28.13 4.25
N ASP A 374 2.26 -27.22 5.06
CA ASP A 374 1.03 -27.45 5.83
C ASP A 374 -0.15 -26.68 5.23
N ALA A 375 -0.99 -27.41 4.46
CA ALA A 375 -2.16 -26.82 3.82
C ALA A 375 -3.20 -26.27 4.83
N ALA A 376 -3.33 -26.89 6.01
CA ALA A 376 -4.29 -26.41 7.02
C ALA A 376 -3.81 -25.08 7.63
N TYR A 377 -2.51 -24.96 7.87
CA TYR A 377 -1.91 -23.72 8.36
C TYR A 377 -2.00 -22.60 7.31
N TYR A 378 -1.70 -22.91 6.05
CA TYR A 378 -1.89 -21.98 4.94
C TYR A 378 -3.35 -21.49 4.85
N ASP A 379 -4.30 -22.43 4.85
CA ASP A 379 -5.74 -22.10 4.77
C ASP A 379 -6.21 -21.26 5.95
N ALA A 380 -5.71 -21.50 7.15
CA ALA A 380 -6.05 -20.71 8.32
C ALA A 380 -5.64 -19.23 8.15
N MET A 381 -4.47 -18.96 7.60
CA MET A 381 -4.01 -17.58 7.36
C MET A 381 -4.66 -16.95 6.11
N SER A 382 -4.74 -17.69 5.00
CA SER A 382 -5.24 -17.16 3.72
C SER A 382 -6.75 -16.85 3.74
N LYS A 383 -7.52 -17.56 4.58
CA LYS A 383 -8.97 -17.39 4.74
C LYS A 383 -9.34 -16.51 5.94
N ALA A 384 -8.37 -16.04 6.72
CA ALA A 384 -8.62 -15.12 7.81
C ALA A 384 -9.19 -13.80 7.28
N VAL A 385 -10.11 -13.20 8.05
CA VAL A 385 -10.77 -11.95 7.64
C VAL A 385 -9.78 -10.80 7.72
N ASN A 386 -9.64 -10.07 6.64
CA ASN A 386 -8.80 -8.87 6.61
C ASN A 386 -9.41 -7.76 7.48
N PRO A 387 -8.76 -7.32 8.57
CA PRO A 387 -9.31 -6.31 9.47
C PRO A 387 -9.38 -4.91 8.84
N TYR A 388 -8.66 -4.68 7.73
CA TYR A 388 -8.61 -3.39 7.06
C TYR A 388 -9.73 -3.17 6.06
N GLY A 389 -10.60 -4.15 5.82
CA GLY A 389 -11.81 -3.94 5.06
C GLY A 389 -12.11 -5.01 4.02
N ASP A 390 -13.24 -4.79 3.37
CA ASP A 390 -13.89 -5.68 2.41
C ASP A 390 -14.01 -5.05 1.01
N GLY A 391 -13.28 -3.93 0.74
CA GLY A 391 -13.35 -3.19 -0.51
C GLY A 391 -14.59 -2.31 -0.66
N LYS A 392 -15.25 -1.95 0.44
CA LYS A 392 -16.44 -1.08 0.46
C LYS A 392 -16.26 0.19 1.29
N ALA A 393 -15.02 0.57 1.57
CA ALA A 393 -14.74 1.78 2.33
C ALA A 393 -15.22 3.03 1.57
N CYS A 394 -14.94 3.10 0.28
CA CYS A 394 -15.37 4.22 -0.57
C CYS A 394 -16.90 4.33 -0.63
N GLU A 395 -17.62 3.22 -0.79
CA GLU A 395 -19.09 3.20 -0.76
C GLU A 395 -19.64 3.76 0.56
N ARG A 396 -19.06 3.34 1.69
CA ARG A 396 -19.48 3.83 3.03
C ARG A 396 -19.24 5.32 3.20
N ILE A 397 -18.09 5.83 2.73
CA ILE A 397 -17.76 7.26 2.78
C ILE A 397 -18.73 8.06 1.90
N VAL A 398 -18.98 7.63 0.65
CA VAL A 398 -19.92 8.28 -0.26
C VAL A 398 -21.32 8.34 0.32
N ASN A 399 -21.83 7.22 0.87
CA ASN A 399 -23.13 7.14 1.52
C ASN A 399 -23.24 8.05 2.74
N PHE A 400 -22.17 8.15 3.55
CA PHE A 400 -22.12 9.08 4.67
C PHE A 400 -22.21 10.54 4.19
N ILE A 401 -21.38 10.94 3.22
CA ILE A 401 -21.37 12.31 2.68
C ILE A 401 -22.70 12.65 1.98
N LYS A 402 -23.40 11.66 1.41
CA LYS A 402 -24.73 11.84 0.83
C LYS A 402 -25.81 12.13 1.88
N ALA A 403 -25.66 11.57 3.08
CA ALA A 403 -26.66 11.66 4.15
C ALA A 403 -26.57 12.95 5.00
N ILE A 404 -25.41 13.62 5.01
CA ILE A 404 -25.20 14.91 5.70
C ILE A 404 -25.49 16.06 4.72
#